data_83faccbdaff5c964ee8e723549ef4794
#
_entry.id   83faccbdaff5c964ee8e723549ef4794
#
_cell.length_a   1.000
_cell.length_b   1.000
_cell.length_c   1.000
_cell.angle_alpha   90.00
_cell.angle_beta   90.00
_cell.angle_gamma   90.00
#
_symmetry.space_group_name_H-M   'P 1'
#
loop_
_entity.id
_entity.type
_entity.pdbx_description
1 polymer ?
#
loop_
_entity_poly.entity_id
_entity_poly.type
_entity_poly.pdbx_seq_one_letter_code
_entity_poly.pdbx_strand_id
1 'polypeptide(L)'
;MDAKFPKDVYEQYQDAYEAGDAALIETSSRQLEITIKKMAKDIHDKYVDPPFTTDFAIMFLPFENIYAEVIRRTALVEMLQKDWKIVVTGPTTLGAILNSLQMGFRTLAIQKRTSEVWNV
;
A
#
# COMPACT_ATOMS: atom_id res chain seq x y z
N MET A 1 8.64 -1.38 -5.11
CA MET A 1 7.19 -1.58 -5.25
C MET A 1 6.93 -2.87 -6.02
N ASP A 2 6.08 -3.73 -5.51
CA ASP A 2 5.68 -4.98 -6.17
C ASP A 2 4.19 -4.85 -6.58
N ALA A 3 3.89 -5.13 -7.85
CA ALA A 3 2.54 -4.98 -8.42
C ALA A 3 1.80 -6.31 -8.57
N LYS A 4 2.28 -7.37 -7.96
CA LYS A 4 1.66 -8.70 -8.07
C LYS A 4 0.56 -8.87 -7.02
N PHE A 5 -0.63 -9.25 -7.47
CA PHE A 5 -1.73 -9.61 -6.58
C PHE A 5 -2.32 -10.96 -7.04
N PRO A 6 -2.62 -11.90 -6.11
CA PRO A 6 -3.21 -13.18 -6.46
C PRO A 6 -4.57 -13.03 -7.13
N LYS A 7 -4.65 -13.45 -8.38
CA LYS A 7 -5.88 -13.35 -9.19
C LYS A 7 -7.00 -14.19 -8.61
N ASP A 8 -6.68 -15.36 -8.07
CA ASP A 8 -7.65 -16.29 -7.47
C ASP A 8 -8.39 -15.66 -6.30
N VAL A 9 -7.67 -14.95 -5.44
CA VAL A 9 -8.26 -14.28 -4.27
C VAL A 9 -9.20 -13.16 -4.72
N TYR A 10 -8.82 -12.41 -5.75
CA TYR A 10 -9.64 -11.35 -6.31
C TYR A 10 -10.92 -11.91 -6.92
N GLU A 11 -10.82 -12.99 -7.71
CA GLU A 11 -11.97 -13.63 -8.34
C GLU A 11 -12.94 -14.20 -7.29
N GLN A 12 -12.43 -14.86 -6.26
CA GLN A 12 -13.27 -15.39 -5.17
C GLN A 12 -14.02 -14.27 -4.45
N TYR A 13 -13.36 -13.15 -4.20
CA TYR A 13 -13.97 -11.99 -3.57
C TYR A 13 -15.09 -11.42 -4.43
N GLN A 14 -14.85 -11.24 -5.74
CA GLN A 14 -15.86 -10.73 -6.67
C GLN A 14 -17.06 -11.69 -6.78
N ASP A 15 -16.81 -12.99 -6.91
CA ASP A 15 -17.86 -14.00 -7.04
C ASP A 15 -18.74 -14.03 -5.79
N ALA A 16 -18.15 -13.90 -4.61
CA ALA A 16 -18.88 -13.84 -3.34
C ALA A 16 -19.81 -12.63 -3.29
N TYR A 17 -19.34 -11.47 -3.74
CA TYR A 17 -20.16 -10.26 -3.80
C TYR A 17 -21.31 -10.38 -4.81
N GLU A 18 -21.05 -10.93 -5.97
CA GLU A 18 -22.08 -11.13 -7.00
C GLU A 18 -23.14 -12.14 -6.56
N ALA A 19 -22.74 -13.18 -5.83
CA ALA A 19 -23.65 -14.18 -5.28
C ALA A 19 -24.53 -13.64 -4.16
N GLY A 20 -24.08 -12.58 -3.48
CA GLY A 20 -24.81 -11.97 -2.38
C GLY A 20 -24.91 -12.86 -1.12
N ASP A 21 -24.07 -13.88 -0.99
CA ASP A 21 -24.03 -14.79 0.14
C ASP A 21 -23.15 -14.23 1.26
N ALA A 22 -23.75 -13.85 2.38
CA ALA A 22 -23.05 -13.24 3.51
C ALA A 22 -21.92 -14.14 4.05
N ALA A 23 -22.12 -15.45 4.08
CA ALA A 23 -21.12 -16.40 4.56
C ALA A 23 -19.91 -16.46 3.61
N LEU A 24 -20.14 -16.45 2.29
CA LEU A 24 -19.09 -16.43 1.28
C LEU A 24 -18.33 -15.09 1.29
N ILE A 25 -19.04 -14.00 1.48
CA ILE A 25 -18.44 -12.66 1.59
C ILE A 25 -17.49 -12.62 2.79
N GLU A 26 -17.93 -13.10 3.95
CA GLU A 26 -17.12 -13.15 5.15
C GLU A 26 -15.87 -14.01 4.97
N THR A 27 -16.02 -15.21 4.43
CA THR A 27 -14.90 -16.12 4.15
C THR A 27 -13.90 -15.49 3.18
N SER A 28 -14.40 -14.90 2.10
CA SER A 28 -13.56 -14.23 1.09
C SER A 28 -12.85 -13.01 1.67
N SER A 29 -13.52 -12.25 2.55
CA SER A 29 -12.92 -11.12 3.25
C SER A 29 -11.79 -11.55 4.16
N ARG A 30 -11.95 -12.64 4.89
CA ARG A 30 -10.89 -13.19 5.75
C ARG A 30 -9.70 -13.66 4.92
N GLN A 31 -9.96 -14.34 3.81
CA GLN A 31 -8.91 -14.78 2.90
C GLN A 31 -8.16 -13.61 2.30
N LEU A 32 -8.87 -12.55 1.93
CA LEU A 32 -8.27 -11.31 1.45
C LEU A 32 -7.34 -10.71 2.51
N GLU A 33 -7.80 -10.63 3.75
CA GLU A 33 -7.00 -10.08 4.86
C GLU A 33 -5.73 -10.90 5.10
N ILE A 34 -5.84 -12.22 5.11
CA ILE A 34 -4.70 -13.14 5.27
C ILE A 34 -3.69 -12.93 4.13
N THR A 35 -4.18 -12.82 2.90
CA THR A 35 -3.35 -12.59 1.72
C THR A 35 -2.62 -11.28 1.79
N ILE A 36 -3.30 -10.20 2.20
CA ILE A 36 -2.71 -8.87 2.35
C ILE A 36 -1.60 -8.89 3.41
N LYS A 37 -1.85 -9.51 4.55
CA LYS A 37 -0.83 -9.64 5.62
C LYS A 37 0.40 -10.40 5.14
N LYS A 38 0.20 -11.50 4.42
CA LYS A 38 1.31 -12.30 3.87
C LYS A 38 2.12 -11.51 2.86
N MET A 39 1.45 -10.80 1.96
CA MET A 39 2.11 -9.95 0.97
C MET A 39 2.90 -8.83 1.64
N ALA A 40 2.34 -8.19 2.65
CA ALA A 40 3.00 -7.13 3.40
C ALA A 40 4.28 -7.63 4.08
N LYS A 41 4.21 -8.80 4.70
CA LYS A 41 5.39 -9.43 5.31
C LYS A 41 6.47 -9.72 4.28
N ASP A 42 6.09 -10.27 3.13
CA ASP A 42 7.04 -10.59 2.05
C ASP A 42 7.72 -9.32 1.52
N ILE A 43 6.96 -8.26 1.33
CA ILE A 43 7.50 -6.97 0.87
C ILE A 43 8.47 -6.40 1.92
N HIS A 44 8.07 -6.42 3.19
CA HIS A 44 8.93 -5.95 4.28
C HIS A 44 10.24 -6.73 4.33
N ASP A 45 10.16 -8.05 4.31
CA ASP A 45 11.35 -8.91 4.45
C ASP A 45 12.30 -8.78 3.26
N LYS A 46 11.76 -8.55 2.05
CA LYS A 46 12.57 -8.47 0.83
C LYS A 46 13.14 -7.08 0.56
N TYR A 47 12.41 -6.02 0.90
CA TYR A 47 12.72 -4.69 0.39
C TYR A 47 13.01 -3.64 1.46
N VAL A 48 12.64 -3.87 2.72
CA VAL A 48 12.87 -2.91 3.80
C VAL A 48 14.11 -3.33 4.60
N ASP A 49 15.21 -2.60 4.42
CA ASP A 49 16.49 -2.88 5.07
C ASP A 49 17.24 -1.55 5.31
N PRO A 50 16.80 -0.74 6.29
CA PRO A 50 17.51 0.49 6.64
C PRO A 50 18.91 0.20 7.18
N PRO A 51 19.92 1.06 6.92
CA PRO A 51 19.87 2.33 6.20
C PRO A 51 20.01 2.22 4.68
N PHE A 52 20.10 1.00 4.13
CA PHE A 52 20.33 0.78 2.70
C PHE A 52 19.10 1.08 1.85
N THR A 53 17.90 1.02 2.46
CA THR A 53 16.64 1.39 1.85
C THR A 53 15.91 2.39 2.73
N THR A 54 14.72 2.86 2.28
CA THR A 54 13.79 3.55 3.17
C THR A 54 13.32 2.58 4.26
N ASP A 55 12.78 3.11 5.35
CA ASP A 55 12.21 2.31 6.43
C ASP A 55 10.77 1.88 6.16
N PHE A 56 10.24 2.19 4.98
CA PHE A 56 8.88 1.83 4.59
C PHE A 56 8.86 1.33 3.14
N ALA A 57 7.79 0.66 2.76
CA ALA A 57 7.53 0.24 1.38
C ALA A 57 6.07 0.47 1.01
N ILE A 58 5.80 0.55 -0.28
CA ILE A 58 4.45 0.75 -0.80
C ILE A 58 3.95 -0.57 -1.39
N MET A 59 2.78 -1.02 -0.91
CA MET A 59 2.07 -2.16 -1.48
C MET A 59 1.02 -1.64 -2.46
N PHE A 60 1.21 -1.92 -3.74
CA PHE A 60 0.27 -1.51 -4.78
C PHE A 60 -0.76 -2.60 -5.03
N LEU A 61 -2.04 -2.25 -4.88
CA LEU A 61 -3.16 -3.12 -5.19
C LEU A 61 -3.73 -2.70 -6.55
N PRO A 62 -3.65 -3.55 -7.58
CA PRO A 62 -4.02 -3.14 -8.95
C PRO A 62 -5.53 -3.04 -9.18
N PHE A 63 -6.34 -3.38 -8.19
CA PHE A 63 -7.80 -3.35 -8.27
C PHE A 63 -8.36 -2.33 -7.28
N GLU A 64 -9.01 -1.29 -7.78
CA GLU A 64 -9.54 -0.19 -6.97
C GLU A 64 -10.57 -0.67 -5.95
N ASN A 65 -11.40 -1.63 -6.30
CA ASN A 65 -12.40 -2.20 -5.38
C ASN A 65 -11.75 -2.97 -4.22
N ILE A 66 -10.65 -3.67 -4.47
CA ILE A 66 -9.89 -4.35 -3.42
C ILE A 66 -9.21 -3.34 -2.51
N TYR A 67 -8.63 -2.30 -3.08
CA TYR A 67 -8.04 -1.19 -2.32
C TYR A 67 -9.07 -0.55 -1.40
N ALA A 68 -10.26 -0.24 -1.91
CA ALA A 68 -11.35 0.34 -1.13
C ALA A 68 -11.74 -0.56 0.04
N GLU A 69 -11.79 -1.87 -0.18
CA GLU A 69 -12.13 -2.84 0.87
C GLU A 69 -11.05 -2.92 1.94
N VAL A 70 -9.78 -2.89 1.55
CA VAL A 70 -8.66 -2.91 2.49
C VAL A 70 -8.62 -1.62 3.32
N ILE A 71 -8.84 -0.48 2.69
CA ILE A 71 -8.79 0.82 3.37
C ILE A 71 -9.90 0.99 4.42
N ARG A 72 -11.03 0.33 4.25
CA ARG A 72 -12.11 0.32 5.25
C ARG A 72 -11.71 -0.39 6.53
N ARG A 73 -10.76 -1.31 6.46
CA ARG A 73 -10.26 -2.07 7.61
C ARG A 73 -9.16 -1.28 8.30
N THR A 74 -9.56 -0.29 9.09
CA THR A 74 -8.63 0.63 9.76
C THR A 74 -7.60 -0.12 10.60
N ALA A 75 -8.02 -1.14 11.35
CA ALA A 75 -7.12 -1.94 12.18
C ALA A 75 -6.06 -2.66 11.34
N LEU A 76 -6.43 -3.18 10.17
CA LEU A 76 -5.50 -3.83 9.26
C LEU A 76 -4.48 -2.84 8.71
N VAL A 77 -4.94 -1.68 8.25
CA VAL A 77 -4.06 -0.64 7.70
C VAL A 77 -3.07 -0.16 8.76
N GLU A 78 -3.53 0.09 9.98
CA GLU A 78 -2.67 0.49 11.10
C GLU A 78 -1.62 -0.58 11.43
N MET A 79 -2.03 -1.84 11.45
CA MET A 79 -1.11 -2.95 11.70
C MET A 79 -0.03 -3.05 10.62
N LEU A 80 -0.41 -2.91 9.35
CA LEU A 80 0.55 -2.94 8.24
C LEU A 80 1.58 -1.83 8.35
N GLN A 81 1.15 -0.63 8.71
CA GLN A 81 2.05 0.50 8.90
C GLN A 81 2.96 0.32 10.11
N LYS A 82 2.40 -0.14 11.22
CA LYS A 82 3.13 -0.27 12.49
C LYS A 82 4.09 -1.44 12.49
N ASP A 83 3.63 -2.62 12.10
CA ASP A 83 4.40 -3.86 12.22
C ASP A 83 5.33 -4.08 11.03
N TRP A 84 4.87 -3.75 9.82
CA TRP A 84 5.60 -4.05 8.59
C TRP A 84 6.09 -2.81 7.83
N LYS A 85 5.73 -1.61 8.29
CA LYS A 85 6.06 -0.34 7.61
C LYS A 85 5.57 -0.31 6.17
N ILE A 86 4.38 -0.82 5.94
CA ILE A 86 3.77 -0.92 4.61
C ILE A 86 2.67 0.14 4.46
N VAL A 87 2.75 0.91 3.38
CA VAL A 87 1.69 1.84 2.95
C VAL A 87 0.95 1.20 1.79
N VAL A 88 -0.36 1.02 1.93
CA VAL A 88 -1.19 0.41 0.88
C VAL A 88 -1.70 1.50 -0.06
N THR A 89 -1.63 1.25 -1.35
CA THR A 89 -2.15 2.17 -2.37
C THR A 89 -2.88 1.42 -3.48
N GLY A 90 -3.86 2.08 -4.09
CA GLY A 90 -4.56 1.62 -5.28
C GLY A 90 -4.15 2.42 -6.51
N PRO A 91 -4.73 2.11 -7.69
CA PRO A 91 -4.36 2.80 -8.93
C PRO A 91 -4.53 4.32 -8.88
N THR A 92 -5.64 4.81 -8.34
CA THR A 92 -5.92 6.24 -8.25
C THR A 92 -5.01 6.93 -7.23
N THR A 93 -4.82 6.33 -6.06
CA THR A 93 -4.03 6.93 -4.98
C THR A 93 -2.54 6.89 -5.24
N LEU A 94 -2.04 5.94 -6.04
CA LEU A 94 -0.63 5.87 -6.38
C LEU A 94 -0.17 7.14 -7.10
N GLY A 95 -0.96 7.64 -8.04
CA GLY A 95 -0.66 8.88 -8.74
C GLY A 95 -0.54 10.07 -7.79
N ALA A 96 -1.45 10.17 -6.82
CA ALA A 96 -1.43 11.22 -5.82
C ALA A 96 -0.18 11.13 -4.92
N ILE A 97 0.20 9.92 -4.50
CA ILE A 97 1.38 9.69 -3.67
C ILE A 97 2.64 10.10 -4.43
N LEU A 98 2.80 9.68 -5.69
CA LEU A 98 3.96 10.01 -6.51
C LEU A 98 4.06 11.51 -6.75
N ASN A 99 2.94 12.18 -6.98
CA ASN A 99 2.90 13.63 -7.14
C ASN A 99 3.34 14.35 -5.86
N SER A 100 2.87 13.89 -4.71
CA SER A 100 3.26 14.44 -3.41
C SER A 100 4.75 14.28 -3.14
N LEU A 101 5.33 13.13 -3.48
CA LEU A 101 6.76 12.89 -3.34
C LEU A 101 7.56 13.83 -4.25
N GLN A 102 7.12 14.00 -5.49
CA GLN A 102 7.78 14.92 -6.44
C GLN A 102 7.77 16.35 -5.92
N MET A 103 6.64 16.81 -5.39
CA MET A 103 6.52 18.13 -4.78
C MET A 103 7.45 18.27 -3.57
N GLY A 104 7.54 17.24 -2.73
CA GLY A 104 8.43 17.22 -1.59
C GLY A 104 9.89 17.35 -2.00
N PHE A 105 10.32 16.65 -3.03
CA PHE A 105 11.68 16.76 -3.56
C PHE A 105 11.97 18.15 -4.14
N ARG A 106 11.01 18.77 -4.82
CA ARG A 106 11.14 20.14 -5.32
C ARG A 106 11.32 21.14 -4.17
N THR A 107 10.52 20.99 -3.11
CA THR A 107 10.60 21.83 -1.92
C THR A 107 11.97 21.71 -1.26
N LEU A 108 12.47 20.50 -1.08
CA LEU A 108 13.81 20.25 -0.55
C LEU A 108 14.91 20.87 -1.42
N ALA A 109 14.80 20.75 -2.74
CA ALA A 109 15.75 21.35 -3.66
C ALA A 109 15.77 22.87 -3.54
N ILE A 110 14.60 23.51 -3.43
CA ILE A 110 14.47 24.95 -3.23
C ILE A 110 15.08 25.36 -1.90
N GLN A 111 14.78 24.66 -0.83
CA GLN A 111 15.34 24.95 0.50
C GLN A 111 16.86 24.83 0.50
N LYS A 112 17.41 23.81 -0.12
CA LYS A 112 18.85 23.62 -0.23
C LYS A 112 19.51 24.78 -1.00
N ARG A 113 18.93 25.18 -2.12
CA ARG A 113 19.42 26.27 -2.93
C ARG A 113 19.38 27.59 -2.15
N THR A 114 18.30 27.85 -1.43
CA THR A 114 18.16 29.04 -0.60
C THR A 114 19.20 29.06 0.51
N SER A 115 19.41 27.94 1.18
CA SER A 115 20.44 27.79 2.21
C SER A 115 21.84 28.07 1.67
N GLU A 116 22.18 27.58 0.49
CA GLU A 116 23.47 27.81 -0.17
C GLU A 116 23.66 29.32 -0.46
N VAL A 117 22.62 30.01 -0.90
CA VAL A 117 22.67 31.45 -1.15
C VAL A 117 22.92 32.23 0.12
N TRP A 118 22.28 31.88 1.22
CA TRP A 118 22.43 32.57 2.51
C TRP A 118 23.76 32.30 3.21
N ASN A 119 24.42 31.22 2.89
CA ASN A 119 25.69 30.83 3.50
C ASN A 119 26.92 31.37 2.80
N VAL A 120 26.74 32.21 1.78
CA VAL A 120 27.85 32.83 1.03
C VAL A 120 28.30 34.18 1.61
#